data_11bd5ea5a2a7cd07423f94438fdfd3c6
#
_entry.id   11bd5ea5a2a7cd07423f94438fdfd3c6
#
_cell.length_a   1.000
_cell.length_b   1.000
_cell.length_c   1.000
_cell.angle_alpha   90.00
_cell.angle_beta   90.00
_cell.angle_gamma   90.00
#
_symmetry.space_group_name_H-M   'P 1'
#
loop_
_entity.id
_entity.type
_entity.pdbx_description
1 polymer ?
#
loop_
_entity_poly.entity_id
_entity_poly.type
_entity_poly.pdbx_seq_one_letter_code
_entity_poly.pdbx_strand_id
1 'polypeptide(L)' 'MSDAPKFTKGTVVRLNSGGPKMTALSNAKGGQVSCQWFDRNGKMHKSDFDAEALSEFKKAW' A
#
# COMPACT_ATOMS: atom_id res chain seq x y z
N MET A 1 -8.81 -17.52 11.89
CA MET A 1 -8.13 -16.95 11.34
C MET A 1 -7.75 -15.64 11.63
N SER A 2 -6.78 -15.27 11.42
CA SER A 2 -6.27 -14.04 11.81
C SER A 2 -6.83 -12.92 11.02
N ASP A 3 -7.23 -11.89 11.67
CA ASP A 3 -7.68 -10.72 11.00
C ASP A 3 -6.71 -9.59 11.15
N ALA A 4 -5.47 -9.93 11.46
CA ALA A 4 -4.48 -8.89 11.60
C ALA A 4 -4.30 -8.17 10.29
N PRO A 5 -4.15 -6.85 10.28
CA PRO A 5 -3.90 -6.11 9.06
C PRO A 5 -2.61 -6.59 8.43
N LYS A 6 -2.61 -6.69 7.13
CA LYS A 6 -1.42 -7.09 6.42
C LYS A 6 -0.34 -6.03 6.53
N PHE A 7 -0.74 -4.78 6.51
CA PHE A 7 0.19 -3.67 6.61
C PHE A 7 -0.31 -2.69 7.65
N THR A 8 0.59 -2.16 8.45
CA THR A 8 0.22 -1.14 9.41
C THR A 8 0.23 0.22 8.72
N LYS A 9 -0.47 1.15 9.31
CA LYS A 9 -0.53 2.51 8.78
C LYS A 9 0.88 3.09 8.69
N GLY A 10 1.19 3.67 7.56
CA GLY A 10 2.50 4.27 7.34
C GLY A 10 3.50 3.34 6.68
N THR A 11 3.14 2.07 6.48
CA THR A 11 4.05 1.14 5.83
C THR A 11 4.16 1.51 4.34
N VAL A 12 5.36 1.48 3.82
CA VAL A 12 5.57 1.73 2.39
C VAL A 12 5.39 0.42 1.64
N VAL A 13 4.54 0.44 0.62
CA VAL A 13 4.20 -0.76 -0.14
C VAL A 13 4.29 -0.47 -1.63
N ARG A 14 4.30 -1.53 -2.42
CA ARG A 14 4.26 -1.46 -3.87
C ARG A 14 3.38 -2.56 -4.38
N LEU A 15 2.80 -2.33 -5.55
CA LEU A 15 2.09 -3.41 -6.23
C LEU A 15 3.09 -4.45 -6.68
N ASN A 16 2.71 -5.72 -6.58
CA ASN A 16 3.58 -6.81 -7.00
C ASN A 16 3.91 -6.72 -8.50
N SER A 17 3.00 -6.14 -9.26
CA SER A 17 3.23 -5.98 -10.70
C SER A 17 4.13 -4.79 -11.02
N GLY A 18 4.51 -4.01 -10.03
CA GLY A 18 5.35 -2.84 -10.24
C GLY A 18 4.58 -1.58 -9.93
N GLY A 19 5.18 -0.44 -10.21
CA GLY A 19 4.54 0.83 -9.97
C GLY A 19 5.24 1.64 -8.91
N PRO A 20 4.65 2.77 -8.53
CA PRO A 20 5.30 3.66 -7.58
C PRO A 20 5.19 3.14 -6.16
N LYS A 21 6.07 3.62 -5.32
CA LYS A 21 5.96 3.36 -3.89
C LYS A 21 4.74 4.08 -3.36
N MET A 22 4.03 3.41 -2.46
CA MET A 22 2.82 3.97 -1.89
C MET A 22 2.87 3.82 -0.39
N THR A 23 2.10 4.65 0.31
CA THR A 23 2.01 4.57 1.76
C THR A 23 0.67 3.96 2.13
N ALA A 24 0.71 2.89 2.90
CA ALA A 24 -0.53 2.27 3.37
C ALA A 24 -1.16 3.14 4.43
N LEU A 25 -2.43 3.44 4.30
CA LEU A 25 -3.13 4.29 5.23
C LEU A 25 -3.97 3.51 6.22
N SER A 26 -4.72 2.55 5.71
CA SER A 26 -5.56 1.74 6.57
C SER A 26 -6.00 0.52 5.81
N ASN A 27 -6.53 -0.45 6.54
CA ASN A 27 -7.07 -1.64 5.91
C ASN A 27 -8.54 -1.42 5.65
N ALA A 28 -8.89 -1.37 4.38
CA ALA A 28 -10.27 -1.22 4.00
C ALA A 28 -10.96 -2.56 4.13
N LYS A 29 -12.27 -2.55 4.01
CA LYS A 29 -13.03 -3.78 4.11
C LYS A 29 -12.73 -4.71 2.94
N GLY A 30 -12.91 -5.99 3.18
CA GLY A 30 -12.76 -6.96 2.10
C GLY A 30 -11.34 -7.31 1.77
N GLY A 31 -10.42 -7.08 2.69
CA GLY A 31 -9.03 -7.44 2.45
C GLY A 31 -8.27 -6.45 1.61
N GLN A 32 -8.80 -5.26 1.47
CA GLN A 32 -8.13 -4.22 0.71
C GLN A 32 -7.40 -3.26 1.63
N VAL A 33 -6.44 -2.56 1.07
CA VAL A 33 -5.64 -1.58 1.81
C VAL A 33 -5.71 -0.27 1.06
N SER A 34 -6.05 0.80 1.79
CA SER A 34 -6.06 2.13 1.20
C SER A 34 -4.63 2.64 1.16
N CYS A 35 -4.21 3.07 -0.01
CA CYS A 35 -2.85 3.55 -0.21
C CYS A 35 -2.88 4.91 -0.87
N GLN A 36 -1.84 5.70 -0.63
CA GLN A 36 -1.71 6.98 -1.33
C GLN A 36 -0.28 7.12 -1.82
N TRP A 37 -0.13 7.85 -2.89
CA TRP A 37 1.20 8.07 -3.48
C TRP A 37 1.19 9.37 -4.25
N PHE A 38 2.39 9.83 -4.61
CA PHE A 38 2.54 11.01 -5.45
C PHE A 38 3.09 10.58 -6.81
N ASP A 39 2.54 11.16 -7.87
CA ASP A 39 3.08 10.88 -9.18
C ASP A 39 4.29 11.78 -9.44
N ARG A 40 4.87 11.65 -10.62
CA ARG A 40 6.08 12.42 -10.91
C ARG A 40 5.84 13.92 -10.98
N ASN A 41 4.60 14.32 -11.10
CA ASN A 41 4.26 15.75 -11.10
C ASN A 41 3.99 16.25 -9.69
N GLY A 42 4.10 15.40 -8.70
CA GLY A 42 3.85 15.79 -7.33
C GLY A 42 2.38 15.78 -6.96
N LYS A 43 1.54 15.21 -7.80
CA LYS A 43 0.12 15.17 -7.53
C LYS A 43 -0.22 13.93 -6.72
N MET A 44 -1.00 14.10 -5.67
CA MET A 44 -1.34 12.99 -4.79
C MET A 44 -2.47 12.15 -5.37
N HIS A 45 -2.32 10.86 -5.26
CA HIS A 45 -3.34 9.91 -5.65
C HIS A 45 -3.65 8.99 -4.49
N LYS A 46 -4.85 8.45 -4.47
CA LYS A 46 -5.27 7.58 -3.41
C LYS A 46 -6.21 6.54 -3.99
N SER A 47 -6.03 5.31 -3.58
CA SER A 47 -6.88 4.23 -4.08
C SER A 47 -6.78 3.04 -3.14
N ASP A 48 -7.70 2.09 -3.30
CA ASP A 48 -7.70 0.87 -2.52
C ASP A 48 -7.18 -0.26 -3.39
N PHE A 49 -6.35 -1.11 -2.81
CA PHE A 49 -5.79 -2.26 -3.51
C PHE A 49 -5.95 -3.50 -2.66
N ASP A 50 -6.04 -4.66 -3.29
CA ASP A 50 -6.05 -5.90 -2.56
C ASP A 50 -4.73 -6.07 -1.83
N ALA A 51 -4.80 -6.44 -0.56
CA ALA A 51 -3.58 -6.62 0.22
C ALA A 51 -2.65 -7.65 -0.42
N GLU A 52 -3.22 -8.65 -1.08
CA GLU A 52 -2.41 -9.67 -1.71
C GLU A 52 -1.70 -9.19 -2.97
N ALA A 53 -2.14 -8.08 -3.51
CA ALA A 53 -1.49 -7.49 -4.67
C ALA A 53 -0.34 -6.58 -4.28
N LEU A 54 -0.15 -6.36 -2.98
CA LEU A 54 0.87 -5.45 -2.47
C LEU A 54 1.95 -6.20 -1.74
N SER A 55 3.15 -5.64 -1.77
CA SER A 55 4.25 -6.14 -0.97
C SER A 55 4.88 -4.98 -0.23
N GLU A 56 5.34 -5.23 0.97
CA GLU A 56 6.01 -4.22 1.75
C GLU A 56 7.33 -3.87 1.06
N PHE A 57 7.57 -2.58 0.89
CA PHE A 57 8.82 -2.14 0.30
C PHE A 57 9.83 -1.99 1.44
N LYS A 58 10.82 -2.83 1.45
CA LYS A 58 11.85 -2.77 2.47
C LYS A 58 13.07 -2.07 1.93
N LYS A 59 13.55 -1.10 2.68
CA LYS A 59 14.76 -0.43 2.30
C LYS A 59 15.95 -1.29 2.71
N ALA A 60 16.93 -1.36 1.85
CA ALA A 60 18.16 -2.05 2.18
C ALA A 60 19.16 -0.98 2.60
N TRP A 61 19.32 -0.83 3.85
CA TRP A 61 20.28 0.16 4.35
C TRP A 61 21.65 -0.43 4.53
#